data_5c0c3b1bf4d29916f5a870d5f9066f06
#
_entry.id   5c0c3b1bf4d29916f5a870d5f9066f06
#
_cell.length_a   1.000
_cell.length_b   1.000
_cell.length_c   1.000
_cell.angle_alpha   90.00
_cell.angle_beta   90.00
_cell.angle_gamma   90.00
#
_symmetry.space_group_name_H-M   'P 1'
#
loop_
_entity.id
_entity.type
_entity.pdbx_description
1 polymer ?
#
loop_
_entity_poly.entity_id
_entity_poly.type
_entity_poly.pdbx_seq_one_letter_code
_entity_poly.pdbx_strand_id
1 'polypeptide(L)'
;MEFCDVQREGMRVAVTENKMKTYKYPDDFINKIICGDCLELIKSIPDKKIDCVITDPPYGLNKNGIKNDKDLSFFYNVLPGCYRVLKDDSYFITFFSTKYLPDIFKDNPFTYFWQFVLYCPEGSVRSPIGFTKYMSCFVFKKGNPKLVRWKTDIFKDTPGKMVEPDEGFIDHPTPKPKHFIKEIMDMTTLENDLILDPFIGSGSTAVASKQLNRKFIGFEVQERYCSLANKRLAKIRLDEKS
;
A
#
# COMPACT_ATOMS: atom_id res chain seq x y z
N MET A 1 -43.37 52.13 23.17
CA MET A 1 -42.36 51.09 23.39
C MET A 1 -42.46 50.15 22.18
N GLU A 2 -41.69 50.45 21.14
CA GLU A 2 -41.72 49.74 19.87
C GLU A 2 -40.75 48.57 19.97
N PHE A 3 -41.22 47.38 19.66
CA PHE A 3 -40.40 46.18 19.53
C PHE A 3 -39.84 46.10 18.09
N CYS A 4 -38.55 46.10 17.99
CA CYS A 4 -37.80 45.98 16.74
C CYS A 4 -37.73 44.51 16.35
N ASP A 5 -38.35 44.14 15.23
CA ASP A 5 -38.27 42.84 14.58
C ASP A 5 -36.89 42.71 13.91
N VAL A 6 -36.04 41.80 14.44
CA VAL A 6 -34.82 41.40 13.79
C VAL A 6 -35.08 40.17 12.92
N GLN A 7 -35.17 40.38 11.62
CA GLN A 7 -35.21 39.32 10.62
C GLN A 7 -33.90 38.53 10.65
N ARG A 8 -33.94 37.25 11.00
CA ARG A 8 -32.86 36.30 10.82
C ARG A 8 -32.86 35.84 9.35
N GLU A 9 -31.97 36.39 8.55
CA GLU A 9 -31.62 35.81 7.25
C GLU A 9 -30.99 34.45 7.45
N GLY A 10 -31.68 33.41 6.99
CA GLY A 10 -31.21 32.05 6.99
C GLY A 10 -30.08 31.84 5.97
N MET A 11 -28.89 31.71 6.46
CA MET A 11 -27.73 31.32 5.66
C MET A 11 -27.92 29.85 5.23
N ARG A 12 -28.43 29.63 4.02
CA ARG A 12 -28.47 28.31 3.38
C ARG A 12 -27.04 27.93 3.04
N VAL A 13 -26.42 27.10 3.89
CA VAL A 13 -25.20 26.39 3.53
C VAL A 13 -25.55 25.41 2.42
N ALA A 14 -25.10 25.69 1.22
CA ALA A 14 -25.21 24.75 0.12
C ALA A 14 -24.37 23.52 0.46
N VAL A 15 -25.04 22.44 0.87
CA VAL A 15 -24.44 21.12 0.95
C VAL A 15 -24.21 20.69 -0.50
N THR A 16 -22.97 20.88 -0.97
CA THR A 16 -22.55 20.30 -2.24
C THR A 16 -22.60 18.78 -2.07
N GLU A 17 -23.60 18.16 -2.71
CA GLU A 17 -23.65 16.71 -2.87
C GLU A 17 -22.35 16.28 -3.56
N ASN A 18 -21.47 15.68 -2.78
CA ASN A 18 -20.27 15.05 -3.28
C ASN A 18 -20.71 13.80 -4.04
N LYS A 19 -20.98 13.93 -5.37
CA LYS A 19 -21.29 12.79 -6.22
C LYS A 19 -20.18 11.76 -6.06
N MET A 20 -20.47 10.67 -5.37
CA MET A 20 -19.54 9.56 -5.24
C MET A 20 -19.13 9.10 -6.65
N LYS A 21 -17.85 9.23 -6.96
CA LYS A 21 -17.32 8.83 -8.26
C LYS A 21 -17.46 7.31 -8.39
N THR A 22 -18.25 6.87 -9.35
CA THR A 22 -18.43 5.43 -9.62
C THR A 22 -17.27 4.95 -10.48
N TYR A 23 -16.52 3.98 -9.99
CA TYR A 23 -15.41 3.36 -10.70
C TYR A 23 -15.86 2.04 -11.34
N LYS A 24 -15.44 1.79 -12.58
CA LYS A 24 -15.74 0.56 -13.33
C LYS A 24 -14.48 -0.26 -13.53
N TYR A 25 -14.49 -1.50 -13.04
CA TYR A 25 -13.43 -2.46 -13.31
C TYR A 25 -13.60 -3.03 -14.73
N PRO A 26 -12.53 -3.25 -15.49
CA PRO A 26 -11.11 -3.00 -15.18
C PRO A 26 -10.59 -1.61 -15.53
N ASP A 27 -11.30 -0.82 -16.33
CA ASP A 27 -10.78 0.36 -17.04
C ASP A 27 -10.33 1.49 -16.11
N ASP A 28 -11.05 1.69 -14.99
CA ASP A 28 -10.73 2.72 -14.01
C ASP A 28 -9.70 2.25 -12.97
N PHE A 29 -9.30 0.98 -12.98
CA PHE A 29 -8.46 0.37 -11.96
C PHE A 29 -7.06 -0.01 -12.43
N ILE A 30 -6.94 -0.73 -13.54
CA ILE A 30 -5.66 -1.30 -13.97
C ILE A 30 -4.67 -0.20 -14.36
N ASN A 31 -3.48 -0.25 -13.75
CA ASN A 31 -2.41 0.74 -13.87
C ASN A 31 -2.80 2.14 -13.39
N LYS A 32 -3.69 2.21 -12.40
CA LYS A 32 -4.14 3.47 -11.79
C LYS A 32 -3.84 3.52 -10.31
N ILE A 33 -3.58 4.75 -9.84
CA ILE A 33 -3.61 5.13 -8.44
C ILE A 33 -4.91 5.90 -8.22
N ILE A 34 -5.79 5.35 -7.38
CA ILE A 34 -7.11 5.89 -7.13
C ILE A 34 -7.12 6.54 -5.76
N CYS A 35 -7.50 7.81 -5.72
CA CYS A 35 -7.64 8.55 -4.48
C CYS A 35 -8.98 8.25 -3.83
N GLY A 36 -8.96 7.57 -2.67
CA GLY A 36 -10.17 7.20 -1.96
C GLY A 36 -9.93 6.17 -0.86
N ASP A 37 -11.01 5.81 -0.19
CA ASP A 37 -10.97 4.79 0.86
C ASP A 37 -10.86 3.40 0.25
N CYS A 38 -9.81 2.67 0.62
CA CYS A 38 -9.56 1.33 0.10
C CYS A 38 -10.67 0.33 0.47
N LEU A 39 -11.34 0.48 1.62
CA LEU A 39 -12.45 -0.37 2.03
C LEU A 39 -13.66 -0.24 1.10
N GLU A 40 -13.87 0.93 0.52
CA GLU A 40 -14.92 1.15 -0.46
C GLU A 40 -14.47 0.78 -1.88
N LEU A 41 -13.27 1.19 -2.28
CA LEU A 41 -12.75 0.95 -3.62
C LEU A 41 -12.57 -0.55 -3.93
N ILE A 42 -12.11 -1.32 -2.96
CA ILE A 42 -11.89 -2.77 -3.14
C ILE A 42 -13.19 -3.54 -3.45
N LYS A 43 -14.36 -3.02 -3.03
CA LYS A 43 -15.67 -3.62 -3.32
C LYS A 43 -15.98 -3.66 -4.81
N SER A 44 -15.44 -2.73 -5.58
CA SER A 44 -15.63 -2.65 -7.04
C SER A 44 -14.74 -3.60 -7.83
N ILE A 45 -13.74 -4.23 -7.20
CA ILE A 45 -12.93 -5.27 -7.83
C ILE A 45 -13.66 -6.61 -7.71
N PRO A 46 -13.90 -7.34 -8.82
CA PRO A 46 -14.53 -8.66 -8.76
C PRO A 46 -13.63 -9.69 -8.02
N ASP A 47 -14.24 -10.76 -7.56
CA ASP A 47 -13.55 -11.85 -6.88
C ASP A 47 -12.46 -12.47 -7.74
N LYS A 48 -11.34 -12.87 -7.12
CA LYS A 48 -10.25 -13.64 -7.73
C LYS A 48 -9.68 -12.99 -9.01
N LYS A 49 -9.43 -11.67 -8.97
CA LYS A 49 -8.83 -10.93 -10.09
C LYS A 49 -7.38 -10.54 -9.86
N ILE A 50 -6.93 -10.49 -8.62
CA ILE A 50 -5.61 -10.03 -8.21
C ILE A 50 -4.65 -11.23 -8.11
N ASP A 51 -3.47 -11.11 -8.69
CA ASP A 51 -2.43 -12.14 -8.66
C ASP A 51 -1.59 -12.09 -7.37
N CYS A 52 -1.34 -10.90 -6.84
CA CYS A 52 -0.61 -10.72 -5.59
C CYS A 52 -1.02 -9.41 -4.90
N VAL A 53 -1.08 -9.42 -3.58
CA VAL A 53 -1.14 -8.19 -2.77
C VAL A 53 0.22 -7.93 -2.17
N ILE A 54 0.77 -6.72 -2.37
CA ILE A 54 2.00 -6.25 -1.73
C ILE A 54 1.70 -4.88 -1.13
N THR A 55 1.77 -4.76 0.21
CA THR A 55 1.22 -3.57 0.87
C THR A 55 1.94 -3.20 2.17
N ASP A 56 1.80 -1.93 2.56
CA ASP A 56 2.33 -1.35 3.80
C ASP A 56 1.21 -0.60 4.55
N PRO A 57 0.35 -1.31 5.27
CA PRO A 57 -0.78 -0.71 5.98
C PRO A 57 -0.32 0.19 7.13
N PRO A 58 -1.18 1.09 7.64
CA PRO A 58 -0.95 1.77 8.91
C PRO A 58 -0.85 0.76 10.06
N TYR A 59 0.13 0.95 10.96
CA TYR A 59 0.46 -0.01 12.03
C TYR A 59 -0.05 0.37 13.42
N GLY A 60 -0.85 1.41 13.57
CA GLY A 60 -1.26 1.90 14.88
C GLY A 60 -0.12 2.56 15.66
N LEU A 61 0.85 3.16 14.98
CA LEU A 61 1.98 3.86 15.59
C LEU A 61 1.70 5.35 15.83
N ASN A 62 0.53 5.83 15.44
CA ASN A 62 0.08 7.23 15.51
C ASN A 62 1.09 8.21 14.89
N LYS A 63 1.66 7.85 13.74
CA LYS A 63 2.65 8.66 13.04
C LYS A 63 2.01 9.90 12.41
N ASN A 64 2.62 11.05 12.64
CA ASN A 64 2.21 12.29 12.00
C ASN A 64 2.23 12.14 10.47
N GLY A 65 1.13 12.53 9.82
CA GLY A 65 0.98 12.51 8.38
C GLY A 65 0.44 11.20 7.79
N ILE A 66 0.18 10.17 8.60
CA ILE A 66 -0.48 8.94 8.17
C ILE A 66 -1.90 8.90 8.73
N LYS A 67 -2.90 8.83 7.87
CA LYS A 67 -4.31 8.65 8.28
C LYS A 67 -4.53 7.23 8.78
N ASN A 68 -5.48 7.07 9.72
CA ASN A 68 -5.92 5.78 10.26
C ASN A 68 -4.82 4.97 10.99
N ASP A 69 -3.74 5.63 11.45
CA ASP A 69 -2.61 4.99 12.14
C ASP A 69 -2.75 5.02 13.68
N LYS A 70 -3.99 4.99 14.20
CA LYS A 70 -4.26 4.99 15.65
C LYS A 70 -4.15 3.60 16.27
N ASP A 71 -4.61 2.59 15.54
CA ASP A 71 -4.64 1.19 15.96
C ASP A 71 -4.58 0.26 14.73
N LEU A 72 -4.73 -1.05 14.96
CA LEU A 72 -4.69 -2.07 13.92
C LEU A 72 -6.05 -2.35 13.25
N SER A 73 -7.11 -1.67 13.63
CA SER A 73 -8.46 -1.95 13.11
C SER A 73 -8.52 -1.83 11.59
N PHE A 74 -7.81 -0.85 11.04
CA PHE A 74 -7.80 -0.63 9.59
C PHE A 74 -7.10 -1.78 8.83
N PHE A 75 -6.05 -2.35 9.40
CA PHE A 75 -5.41 -3.55 8.87
C PHE A 75 -6.39 -4.73 8.84
N TYR A 76 -7.05 -5.03 9.96
CA TYR A 76 -7.99 -6.15 10.01
C TYR A 76 -9.20 -5.95 9.07
N ASN A 77 -9.70 -4.73 8.95
CA ASN A 77 -10.86 -4.43 8.11
C ASN A 77 -10.58 -4.62 6.60
N VAL A 78 -9.33 -4.47 6.15
CA VAL A 78 -8.98 -4.65 4.73
C VAL A 78 -8.73 -6.12 4.35
N LEU A 79 -8.36 -6.98 5.31
CA LEU A 79 -8.01 -8.38 5.05
C LEU A 79 -9.11 -9.17 4.32
N PRO A 80 -10.40 -9.12 4.73
CA PRO A 80 -11.46 -9.85 4.02
C PRO A 80 -11.60 -9.42 2.55
N GLY A 81 -11.47 -8.12 2.29
CA GLY A 81 -11.50 -7.58 0.92
C GLY A 81 -10.32 -8.09 0.09
N CYS A 82 -9.12 -8.05 0.64
CA CYS A 82 -7.92 -8.60 -0.01
C CYS A 82 -8.06 -10.10 -0.28
N TYR A 83 -8.57 -10.86 0.69
CA TYR A 83 -8.78 -12.29 0.53
C TYR A 83 -9.77 -12.60 -0.59
N ARG A 84 -10.86 -11.85 -0.69
CA ARG A 84 -11.89 -12.01 -1.72
C ARG A 84 -11.34 -11.77 -3.12
N VAL A 85 -10.62 -10.66 -3.32
CA VAL A 85 -10.14 -10.26 -4.64
C VAL A 85 -8.92 -11.04 -5.12
N LEU A 86 -8.12 -11.61 -4.19
CA LEU A 86 -6.99 -12.46 -4.52
C LEU A 86 -7.44 -13.78 -5.18
N LYS A 87 -6.73 -14.18 -6.23
CA LYS A 87 -6.87 -15.51 -6.84
C LYS A 87 -6.53 -16.60 -5.82
N ASP A 88 -7.00 -17.80 -6.07
CA ASP A 88 -6.47 -18.97 -5.37
C ASP A 88 -4.99 -19.16 -5.77
N ASP A 89 -4.22 -19.84 -4.91
CA ASP A 89 -2.78 -20.05 -5.09
C ASP A 89 -1.98 -18.76 -5.30
N SER A 90 -2.27 -17.75 -4.45
CA SER A 90 -1.68 -16.41 -4.52
C SER A 90 -1.08 -15.98 -3.18
N TYR A 91 -0.22 -14.95 -3.23
CA TYR A 91 0.42 -14.38 -2.04
C TYR A 91 -0.24 -13.07 -1.59
N PHE A 92 -0.36 -12.94 -0.27
CA PHE A 92 -0.59 -11.68 0.43
C PHE A 92 0.68 -11.32 1.20
N ILE A 93 1.31 -10.22 0.82
CA ILE A 93 2.62 -9.80 1.34
C ILE A 93 2.45 -8.43 1.99
N THR A 94 2.85 -8.31 3.25
CA THR A 94 2.68 -7.07 3.99
C THR A 94 3.90 -6.71 4.82
N PHE A 95 4.32 -5.45 4.72
CA PHE A 95 5.19 -4.88 5.73
C PHE A 95 4.42 -4.77 7.04
N PHE A 96 5.10 -4.99 8.15
CA PHE A 96 4.45 -4.88 9.45
C PHE A 96 5.47 -4.60 10.57
N SER A 97 5.02 -3.88 11.60
CA SER A 97 5.85 -3.56 12.75
C SER A 97 6.02 -4.79 13.65
N THR A 98 7.26 -5.13 14.00
CA THR A 98 7.57 -6.20 14.95
C THR A 98 6.98 -5.97 16.35
N LYS A 99 6.64 -4.72 16.69
CA LYS A 99 5.94 -4.39 17.94
C LYS A 99 4.61 -5.13 18.07
N TYR A 100 3.93 -5.36 16.96
CA TYR A 100 2.61 -5.99 16.89
C TYR A 100 2.66 -7.37 16.23
N LEU A 101 3.81 -8.05 16.33
CA LEU A 101 3.98 -9.35 15.68
C LEU A 101 2.93 -10.40 16.04
N PRO A 102 2.50 -10.55 17.32
CA PRO A 102 1.42 -11.49 17.63
C PRO A 102 0.08 -11.13 16.97
N ASP A 103 -0.15 -9.84 16.77
CA ASP A 103 -1.43 -9.34 16.25
C ASP A 103 -1.61 -9.60 14.76
N ILE A 104 -0.51 -9.68 13.95
CA ILE A 104 -0.61 -9.92 12.50
C ILE A 104 -1.25 -11.28 12.17
N PHE A 105 -1.20 -12.22 13.10
CA PHE A 105 -1.77 -13.57 12.93
C PHE A 105 -3.22 -13.67 13.43
N LYS A 106 -3.66 -12.70 14.23
CA LYS A 106 -5.00 -12.71 14.78
C LYS A 106 -6.03 -12.42 13.70
N ASP A 107 -7.09 -13.20 13.66
CA ASP A 107 -8.22 -13.05 12.72
C ASP A 107 -7.78 -12.88 11.25
N ASN A 108 -6.58 -13.39 10.89
CA ASN A 108 -6.03 -13.32 9.54
C ASN A 108 -6.56 -14.48 8.70
N PRO A 109 -7.28 -14.24 7.60
CA PRO A 109 -7.84 -15.30 6.75
C PRO A 109 -6.77 -16.05 5.93
N PHE A 110 -5.55 -15.50 5.87
CA PHE A 110 -4.44 -16.07 5.12
C PHE A 110 -3.59 -16.99 5.99
N THR A 111 -2.98 -18.00 5.38
CA THR A 111 -2.02 -18.87 6.06
C THR A 111 -0.62 -18.25 6.02
N TYR A 112 0.06 -18.13 7.16
CA TYR A 112 1.45 -17.71 7.20
C TYR A 112 2.33 -18.65 6.36
N PHE A 113 3.25 -18.07 5.58
CA PHE A 113 4.18 -18.82 4.74
C PHE A 113 5.63 -18.55 5.12
N TRP A 114 6.08 -17.27 5.12
CA TRP A 114 7.45 -16.90 5.41
C TRP A 114 7.59 -15.44 5.87
N GLN A 115 8.83 -15.06 6.21
CA GLN A 115 9.21 -13.67 6.50
C GLN A 115 10.41 -13.27 5.66
N PHE A 116 10.34 -12.12 5.01
CA PHE A 116 11.50 -11.42 4.46
C PHE A 116 12.01 -10.37 5.43
N VAL A 117 13.31 -10.19 5.47
CA VAL A 117 13.98 -9.19 6.31
C VAL A 117 14.78 -8.24 5.42
N LEU A 118 14.48 -6.95 5.52
CA LEU A 118 15.33 -5.92 4.96
C LEU A 118 16.31 -5.46 6.05
N TYR A 119 17.55 -5.87 5.96
CA TYR A 119 18.60 -5.45 6.86
C TYR A 119 19.14 -4.08 6.47
N CYS A 120 19.14 -3.17 7.43
CA CYS A 120 19.46 -1.77 7.25
C CYS A 120 20.61 -1.37 8.17
N PRO A 121 21.87 -1.65 7.80
CA PRO A 121 23.03 -1.44 8.69
C PRO A 121 23.21 0.02 9.08
N GLU A 122 22.98 0.95 8.15
CA GLU A 122 23.15 2.39 8.35
C GLU A 122 21.94 3.04 9.02
N GLY A 123 20.76 2.40 8.93
CA GLY A 123 19.54 2.89 9.51
C GLY A 123 19.32 2.36 10.91
N SER A 124 18.52 3.10 11.68
CA SER A 124 18.00 2.60 12.94
C SER A 124 16.63 3.20 13.25
N VAL A 125 15.74 2.36 13.76
CA VAL A 125 14.45 2.79 14.28
C VAL A 125 14.44 2.50 15.78
N ARG A 126 14.05 3.48 16.57
CA ARG A 126 13.94 3.31 18.03
C ARG A 126 12.90 2.24 18.34
N SER A 127 13.25 1.29 19.19
CA SER A 127 12.39 0.19 19.65
C SER A 127 12.44 0.06 21.17
N PRO A 128 11.56 -0.72 21.80
CA PRO A 128 11.58 -0.93 23.25
C PRO A 128 12.88 -1.51 23.81
N ILE A 129 13.66 -2.21 22.98
CA ILE A 129 14.94 -2.82 23.36
C ILE A 129 16.17 -2.02 22.87
N GLY A 130 15.98 -0.80 22.33
CA GLY A 130 17.05 0.01 21.77
C GLY A 130 16.81 0.39 20.31
N PHE A 131 17.67 -0.07 19.39
CA PHE A 131 17.58 0.28 17.96
C PHE A 131 17.41 -0.97 17.10
N THR A 132 16.33 -0.97 16.30
CA THR A 132 16.09 -1.99 15.27
C THR A 132 16.83 -1.62 13.99
N LYS A 133 17.55 -2.60 13.43
CA LYS A 133 18.34 -2.48 12.20
C LYS A 133 17.71 -3.19 11.00
N TYR A 134 16.42 -3.51 11.08
CA TYR A 134 15.73 -4.21 10.00
C TYR A 134 14.25 -3.80 9.92
N MET A 135 13.67 -4.05 8.75
CA MET A 135 12.24 -4.06 8.53
C MET A 135 11.77 -5.48 8.21
N SER A 136 10.62 -5.86 8.73
CA SER A 136 9.99 -7.15 8.46
C SER A 136 8.93 -7.00 7.38
N CYS A 137 8.88 -7.98 6.49
CA CYS A 137 7.84 -8.15 5.50
C CYS A 137 7.33 -9.59 5.59
N PHE A 138 6.06 -9.75 5.95
CA PHE A 138 5.46 -11.05 6.17
C PHE A 138 4.75 -11.53 4.92
N VAL A 139 4.96 -12.81 4.61
CA VAL A 139 4.37 -13.48 3.47
C VAL A 139 3.32 -14.44 3.97
N PHE A 140 2.11 -14.23 3.50
CA PHE A 140 0.98 -15.13 3.71
C PHE A 140 0.53 -15.69 2.36
N LYS A 141 -0.18 -16.81 2.39
CA LYS A 141 -0.71 -17.47 1.21
C LYS A 141 -2.21 -17.74 1.30
N LYS A 142 -2.85 -17.69 0.15
CA LYS A 142 -4.17 -18.24 -0.11
C LYS A 142 -3.97 -19.46 -1.01
N GLY A 143 -4.32 -20.66 -0.52
CA GLY A 143 -4.02 -21.91 -1.23
C GLY A 143 -2.53 -22.30 -1.18
N ASN A 144 -2.01 -22.82 -2.29
CA ASN A 144 -0.63 -23.32 -2.39
C ASN A 144 0.16 -22.70 -3.56
N PRO A 145 0.41 -21.38 -3.51
CA PRO A 145 1.19 -20.70 -4.54
C PRO A 145 2.61 -21.24 -4.60
N LYS A 146 3.21 -21.17 -5.80
CA LYS A 146 4.61 -21.53 -6.00
C LYS A 146 5.45 -20.26 -6.15
N LEU A 147 6.66 -20.28 -5.62
CA LEU A 147 7.64 -19.22 -5.91
C LEU A 147 8.03 -19.29 -7.39
N VAL A 148 8.11 -18.12 -8.01
CA VAL A 148 8.57 -17.97 -9.40
C VAL A 148 10.09 -18.08 -9.45
N ARG A 149 10.78 -17.50 -8.47
CA ARG A 149 12.23 -17.54 -8.36
C ARG A 149 12.67 -17.77 -6.92
N TRP A 150 13.76 -18.50 -6.76
CA TRP A 150 14.41 -18.73 -5.47
C TRP A 150 15.51 -17.70 -5.26
N LYS A 151 15.42 -16.91 -4.20
CA LYS A 151 16.44 -15.95 -3.76
C LYS A 151 16.60 -16.05 -2.25
N THR A 152 17.44 -15.18 -1.67
CA THR A 152 17.57 -15.03 -0.22
C THR A 152 16.31 -14.41 0.40
N ASP A 153 16.06 -14.68 1.65
CA ASP A 153 15.01 -14.07 2.47
C ASP A 153 15.50 -12.85 3.26
N ILE A 154 16.81 -12.58 3.21
CA ILE A 154 17.42 -11.39 3.81
C ILE A 154 18.02 -10.53 2.70
N PHE A 155 17.58 -9.29 2.63
CA PHE A 155 18.08 -8.28 1.71
C PHE A 155 18.82 -7.20 2.50
N LYS A 156 19.93 -6.70 1.96
CA LYS A 156 20.66 -5.58 2.54
C LYS A 156 20.33 -4.33 1.71
N ASP A 157 19.89 -3.29 2.37
CA ASP A 157 19.67 -1.99 1.72
C ASP A 157 19.95 -0.86 2.73
N THR A 158 20.11 0.34 2.20
CA THR A 158 20.13 1.53 3.04
C THR A 158 18.69 2.01 3.21
N PRO A 159 18.14 2.03 4.45
CA PRO A 159 16.75 2.41 4.62
C PRO A 159 16.55 3.85 4.20
N GLY A 160 15.57 4.01 3.33
CA GLY A 160 14.85 5.25 3.20
C GLY A 160 15.62 6.53 3.43
N LYS A 161 16.71 6.74 2.72
CA LYS A 161 16.95 8.11 2.32
C LYS A 161 15.70 8.43 1.50
N MET A 162 14.98 9.50 1.87
CA MET A 162 13.87 10.04 1.08
C MET A 162 14.32 10.41 -0.35
N VAL A 163 15.40 9.78 -0.82
CA VAL A 163 16.08 10.03 -2.09
C VAL A 163 16.33 8.69 -2.76
N GLU A 164 15.58 8.42 -3.80
CA GLU A 164 15.83 7.31 -4.71
C GLU A 164 16.85 7.76 -5.78
N PRO A 165 17.84 6.94 -6.14
CA PRO A 165 18.89 7.33 -7.08
C PRO A 165 18.39 7.83 -8.43
N ASP A 166 17.29 7.26 -8.92
CA ASP A 166 16.69 7.56 -10.22
C ASP A 166 15.48 8.51 -10.16
N GLU A 167 14.98 8.83 -8.98
CA GLU A 167 13.76 9.64 -8.81
C GLU A 167 13.98 10.93 -8.00
N GLY A 168 15.06 11.00 -7.21
CA GLY A 168 15.36 12.11 -6.31
C GLY A 168 14.59 12.04 -4.99
N PHE A 169 14.33 13.21 -4.38
CA PHE A 169 13.68 13.31 -3.08
C PHE A 169 12.21 12.88 -3.15
N ILE A 170 11.80 12.02 -2.19
CA ILE A 170 10.42 11.56 -2.04
C ILE A 170 9.84 12.16 -0.76
N ASP A 171 8.91 13.09 -0.90
CA ASP A 171 8.23 13.74 0.22
C ASP A 171 7.14 12.84 0.84
N HIS A 172 7.60 11.79 1.53
CA HIS A 172 6.74 10.87 2.26
C HIS A 172 7.41 10.47 3.58
N PRO A 173 6.68 10.34 4.71
CA PRO A 173 7.26 10.05 6.01
C PRO A 173 8.04 8.73 6.10
N THR A 174 7.60 7.71 5.34
CA THR A 174 8.15 6.37 5.40
C THR A 174 8.08 5.68 4.03
N PRO A 175 8.77 6.19 2.99
CA PRO A 175 8.76 5.52 1.70
C PRO A 175 9.43 4.15 1.85
N LYS A 176 8.82 3.10 1.31
CA LYS A 176 9.46 1.77 1.30
C LYS A 176 10.48 1.70 0.18
N PRO A 177 11.66 1.08 0.41
CA PRO A 177 12.68 0.92 -0.60
C PRO A 177 12.14 0.15 -1.82
N LYS A 178 12.13 0.80 -2.96
CA LYS A 178 11.64 0.25 -4.23
C LYS A 178 12.39 -1.04 -4.62
N HIS A 179 13.71 -1.06 -4.41
CA HIS A 179 14.53 -2.23 -4.70
C HIS A 179 14.03 -3.48 -3.96
N PHE A 180 13.75 -3.37 -2.66
CA PHE A 180 13.25 -4.48 -1.85
C PHE A 180 11.87 -4.98 -2.35
N ILE A 181 10.97 -4.07 -2.70
CA ILE A 181 9.67 -4.44 -3.28
C ILE A 181 9.87 -5.18 -4.62
N LYS A 182 10.82 -4.74 -5.45
CA LYS A 182 11.16 -5.43 -6.72
C LYS A 182 11.66 -6.84 -6.50
N GLU A 183 12.54 -7.06 -5.53
CA GLU A 183 13.05 -8.40 -5.20
C GLU A 183 11.92 -9.35 -4.77
N ILE A 184 11.05 -8.90 -3.88
CA ILE A 184 9.88 -9.67 -3.44
C ILE A 184 8.95 -9.98 -4.62
N MET A 185 8.65 -8.97 -5.44
CA MET A 185 7.76 -9.10 -6.60
C MET A 185 8.32 -10.09 -7.62
N ASP A 186 9.63 -10.06 -7.88
CA ASP A 186 10.29 -10.98 -8.81
C ASP A 186 10.29 -12.45 -8.33
N MET A 187 10.28 -12.66 -7.01
CA MET A 187 10.16 -13.99 -6.42
C MET A 187 8.74 -14.57 -6.49
N THR A 188 7.73 -13.71 -6.45
CA THR A 188 6.35 -14.12 -6.14
C THR A 188 5.38 -13.92 -7.30
N THR A 189 5.77 -13.21 -8.36
CA THR A 189 4.89 -12.84 -9.48
C THR A 189 5.57 -12.98 -10.83
N LEU A 190 4.77 -13.15 -11.88
CA LEU A 190 5.17 -13.18 -13.28
C LEU A 190 4.93 -11.81 -13.97
N GLU A 191 5.52 -11.62 -15.15
CA GLU A 191 5.18 -10.48 -16.00
C GLU A 191 3.69 -10.47 -16.33
N ASN A 192 3.09 -9.28 -16.41
CA ASN A 192 1.66 -9.03 -16.60
C ASN A 192 0.75 -9.41 -15.43
N ASP A 193 1.25 -10.00 -14.34
CA ASP A 193 0.46 -10.20 -13.13
C ASP A 193 -0.05 -8.87 -12.58
N LEU A 194 -1.23 -8.91 -12.00
CA LEU A 194 -1.92 -7.75 -11.43
C LEU A 194 -1.67 -7.67 -9.92
N ILE A 195 -0.94 -6.65 -9.51
CA ILE A 195 -0.58 -6.37 -8.12
C ILE A 195 -1.56 -5.37 -7.52
N LEU A 196 -2.07 -5.66 -6.34
CA LEU A 196 -2.88 -4.70 -5.56
C LEU A 196 -2.08 -4.19 -4.36
N ASP A 197 -2.08 -2.88 -4.18
CA ASP A 197 -1.62 -2.23 -2.96
C ASP A 197 -2.73 -1.30 -2.42
N PRO A 198 -3.48 -1.73 -1.40
CA PRO A 198 -4.55 -0.92 -0.79
C PRO A 198 -4.06 0.34 -0.06
N PHE A 199 -2.75 0.46 0.19
CA PHE A 199 -2.12 1.56 0.93
C PHE A 199 -0.90 2.08 0.18
N ILE A 200 -1.08 2.46 -1.10
CA ILE A 200 0.02 2.71 -2.05
C ILE A 200 0.96 3.85 -1.64
N GLY A 201 0.50 4.78 -0.80
CA GLY A 201 1.28 5.91 -0.29
C GLY A 201 2.00 6.68 -1.40
N SER A 202 3.33 6.75 -1.29
CA SER A 202 4.17 7.41 -2.30
C SER A 202 4.33 6.64 -3.62
N GLY A 203 3.71 5.45 -3.77
CA GLY A 203 3.68 4.69 -5.03
C GLY A 203 4.86 3.74 -5.27
N SER A 204 5.64 3.35 -4.26
CA SER A 204 6.79 2.47 -4.46
C SER A 204 6.42 1.13 -5.10
N THR A 205 5.28 0.53 -4.71
CA THR A 205 4.75 -0.71 -5.30
C THR A 205 4.34 -0.51 -6.77
N ALA A 206 3.69 0.60 -7.10
CA ALA A 206 3.31 0.90 -8.48
C ALA A 206 4.52 1.12 -9.38
N VAL A 207 5.53 1.83 -8.88
CA VAL A 207 6.80 2.06 -9.57
C VAL A 207 7.52 0.73 -9.84
N ALA A 208 7.65 -0.12 -8.81
CA ALA A 208 8.25 -1.45 -8.94
C ALA A 208 7.49 -2.32 -9.95
N SER A 209 6.15 -2.32 -9.90
CA SER A 209 5.31 -3.06 -10.85
C SER A 209 5.56 -2.63 -12.28
N LYS A 210 5.56 -1.32 -12.55
CA LYS A 210 5.83 -0.78 -13.89
C LYS A 210 7.22 -1.15 -14.41
N GLN A 211 8.26 -1.04 -13.56
CA GLN A 211 9.63 -1.39 -13.93
C GLN A 211 9.85 -2.89 -14.20
N LEU A 212 9.02 -3.74 -13.63
CA LEU A 212 9.08 -5.19 -13.82
C LEU A 212 8.02 -5.72 -14.80
N ASN A 213 7.36 -4.87 -15.58
CA ASN A 213 6.28 -5.25 -16.51
C ASN A 213 5.10 -5.97 -15.82
N ARG A 214 4.77 -5.61 -14.60
CA ARG A 214 3.56 -6.03 -13.89
C ARG A 214 2.51 -4.93 -13.99
N LYS A 215 1.23 -5.31 -13.96
CA LYS A 215 0.10 -4.39 -13.80
C LYS A 215 -0.11 -4.11 -12.33
N PHE A 216 -0.71 -2.97 -12.02
CA PHE A 216 -0.98 -2.63 -10.62
C PHE A 216 -2.34 -1.94 -10.46
N ILE A 217 -2.84 -1.98 -9.22
CA ILE A 217 -3.92 -1.14 -8.71
C ILE A 217 -3.43 -0.59 -7.37
N GLY A 218 -3.49 0.73 -7.19
CA GLY A 218 -3.10 1.37 -5.94
C GLY A 218 -4.21 2.23 -5.37
N PHE A 219 -4.45 2.15 -4.05
CA PHE A 219 -5.37 3.04 -3.35
C PHE A 219 -4.63 3.93 -2.36
N GLU A 220 -5.03 5.18 -2.26
CA GLU A 220 -4.47 6.13 -1.32
C GLU A 220 -5.56 7.12 -0.90
N VAL A 221 -5.73 7.34 0.38
CA VAL A 221 -6.78 8.22 0.91
C VAL A 221 -6.37 9.69 0.95
N GLN A 222 -5.07 9.99 0.89
CA GLN A 222 -4.54 11.34 0.93
C GLN A 222 -4.19 11.85 -0.46
N GLU A 223 -4.87 12.87 -0.93
CA GLU A 223 -4.72 13.44 -2.27
C GLU A 223 -3.27 13.86 -2.59
N ARG A 224 -2.55 14.41 -1.60
CA ARG A 224 -1.13 14.77 -1.75
C ARG A 224 -0.25 13.58 -2.12
N TYR A 225 -0.50 12.41 -1.55
CA TYR A 225 0.26 11.19 -1.85
C TYR A 225 -0.20 10.55 -3.16
N CYS A 226 -1.49 10.60 -3.49
CA CYS A 226 -1.97 10.25 -4.84
C CYS A 226 -1.24 11.06 -5.92
N SER A 227 -1.15 12.37 -5.72
CA SER A 227 -0.44 13.27 -6.65
C SER A 227 1.05 12.96 -6.72
N LEU A 228 1.71 12.71 -5.58
CA LEU A 228 3.11 12.32 -5.52
C LEU A 228 3.38 11.02 -6.28
N ALA A 229 2.59 9.99 -6.01
CA ALA A 229 2.74 8.68 -6.63
C ALA A 229 2.53 8.73 -8.16
N ASN A 230 1.54 9.49 -8.63
CA ASN A 230 1.31 9.69 -10.06
C ASN A 230 2.47 10.46 -10.73
N LYS A 231 3.04 11.48 -10.06
CA LYS A 231 4.24 12.18 -10.55
C LYS A 231 5.44 11.24 -10.67
N ARG A 232 5.64 10.34 -9.71
CA ARG A 232 6.71 9.32 -9.77
C ARG A 232 6.50 8.36 -10.95
N LEU A 233 5.30 7.85 -11.12
CA LEU A 233 4.95 6.95 -12.25
C LEU A 233 5.17 7.60 -13.61
N ALA A 234 4.89 8.89 -13.75
CA ALA A 234 5.08 9.62 -15.01
C ALA A 234 6.56 9.79 -15.41
N LYS A 235 7.47 9.76 -14.41
CA LYS A 235 8.92 9.86 -14.66
C LYS A 235 9.55 8.55 -15.15
N ILE A 236 8.88 7.40 -14.93
CA ILE A 236 9.44 6.11 -15.30
C ILE A 236 9.35 5.94 -16.80
N ARG A 237 10.49 5.97 -17.45
CA ARG A 237 10.63 5.46 -18.83
C ARG A 237 10.64 3.94 -18.74
N LEU A 238 9.84 3.28 -19.55
CA LEU A 238 10.04 1.85 -19.80
C LEU A 238 11.33 1.78 -20.61
N ASP A 239 12.36 1.18 -20.03
CA ASP A 239 13.55 0.87 -20.78
C ASP A 239 13.11 -0.05 -21.91
N GLU A 240 13.18 0.44 -23.15
CA GLU A 240 13.05 -0.40 -24.33
C GLU A 240 14.09 -1.50 -24.17
N LYS A 241 13.63 -2.75 -24.18
CA LYS A 241 14.52 -3.91 -24.05
C LYS A 241 15.56 -3.81 -25.18
N SER A 242 16.81 -3.51 -24.80
CA SER A 242 17.97 -3.75 -25.64
C SER A 242 18.25 -5.25 -25.77
#